data_4f37c868152162636cee8a9d802d9d9b
#
_entry.id   4f37c868152162636cee8a9d802d9d9b
#
_cell.length_a   1.000
_cell.length_b   1.000
_cell.length_c   1.000
_cell.angle_alpha   90.00
_cell.angle_beta   90.00
_cell.angle_gamma   90.00
#
_symmetry.space_group_name_H-M   'P 1'
#
loop_
_entity.id
_entity.type
_entity.pdbx_description
1 polymer ?
#
loop_
_entity_poly.entity_id
_entity_poly.type
_entity_poly.pdbx_seq_one_letter_code
_entity_poly.pdbx_strand_id
1 'polypeptide(L)'
;MSFNLKHIVFLTPGFAQNESDTTTIPALQEYIFALKKELPELQITIIAFQFPYTKKKYNWHNCNVIPLNGKNKKLKKIQIWNAAFQILKKLNAELPISILHSFWLGECAFVGNLFSNKYNIKHICTLMGRDVKKKNLYSKLLPVQNMKLICLSSFQQQHFFKNYLLQPDIISWGISKTKFSKTKTKTIDIIGVGSLIPLKNYELFIEVIFELYKSTPIRAQLIGEGIEKEKLQEKIKNLNLENTITFTGLLPYQETLEQVSKAKVLLHTSSFESFGMIFPEAIESNTLIVSKNVGCVVPTENWLLAETKEEMISACKKALSISFSENFNNPFTIEKTVENYLKVYHE
;
A
#
# COMPACT_ATOMS: atom_id res chain seq x y z
N MET A 1 -20.27 19.68 -21.20
CA MET A 1 -19.17 19.24 -22.09
C MET A 1 -18.60 17.98 -21.47
N SER A 2 -18.58 16.84 -22.17
CA SER A 2 -17.96 15.62 -21.68
C SER A 2 -16.46 15.88 -21.56
N PHE A 3 -15.92 15.84 -20.37
CA PHE A 3 -14.47 15.96 -20.12
C PHE A 3 -13.78 14.76 -20.80
N ASN A 4 -13.06 15.02 -21.89
CA ASN A 4 -12.41 13.97 -22.66
C ASN A 4 -11.03 13.68 -22.05
N LEU A 5 -10.94 12.62 -21.27
CA LEU A 5 -9.72 12.19 -20.61
C LEU A 5 -8.76 11.57 -21.65
N LYS A 6 -7.75 12.34 -22.09
CA LYS A 6 -6.80 11.93 -23.12
C LYS A 6 -5.43 11.55 -22.57
N HIS A 7 -4.94 12.28 -21.58
CA HIS A 7 -3.60 12.08 -21.05
C HIS A 7 -3.57 12.27 -19.53
N ILE A 8 -3.16 11.23 -18.79
CA ILE A 8 -2.88 11.32 -17.36
C ILE A 8 -1.37 11.21 -17.14
N VAL A 9 -0.84 12.11 -16.31
CA VAL A 9 0.54 12.02 -15.85
C VAL A 9 0.57 11.71 -14.35
N PHE A 10 1.18 10.59 -14.00
CA PHE A 10 1.42 10.17 -12.64
C PHE A 10 2.80 10.62 -12.15
N LEU A 11 2.87 11.24 -10.97
CA LEU A 11 4.10 11.61 -10.29
C LEU A 11 4.27 10.74 -9.06
N THR A 12 5.34 9.95 -9.00
CA THR A 12 5.59 9.00 -7.92
C THR A 12 7.06 8.98 -7.49
N PRO A 13 7.39 8.71 -6.22
CA PRO A 13 8.78 8.54 -5.80
C PRO A 13 9.47 7.37 -6.48
N GLY A 14 8.77 6.29 -6.78
CA GLY A 14 9.29 5.11 -7.45
C GLY A 14 8.25 4.40 -8.28
N PHE A 15 8.70 3.61 -9.23
CA PHE A 15 7.85 2.73 -10.04
C PHE A 15 8.61 1.48 -10.46
N ALA A 16 7.89 0.45 -10.94
CA ALA A 16 8.48 -0.80 -11.44
C ALA A 16 9.58 -0.52 -12.48
N GLN A 17 10.72 -1.19 -12.37
CA GLN A 17 11.82 -1.02 -13.33
C GLN A 17 11.59 -1.73 -14.67
N ASN A 18 10.68 -2.71 -14.70
CA ASN A 18 10.21 -3.44 -15.86
C ASN A 18 8.91 -4.17 -15.49
N GLU A 19 8.32 -4.91 -16.42
CA GLU A 19 7.05 -5.64 -16.23
C GLU A 19 7.17 -6.84 -15.26
N SER A 20 8.36 -7.36 -15.02
CA SER A 20 8.60 -8.45 -14.05
C SER A 20 8.82 -7.95 -12.61
N ASP A 21 9.02 -6.64 -12.40
CA ASP A 21 9.13 -6.06 -11.06
C ASP A 21 7.73 -5.91 -10.44
N THR A 22 7.34 -6.87 -9.62
CA THR A 22 6.07 -6.90 -8.90
C THR A 22 6.16 -6.37 -7.47
N THR A 23 7.33 -5.87 -7.05
CA THR A 23 7.61 -5.51 -5.65
C THR A 23 7.63 -4.00 -5.40
N THR A 24 7.91 -3.20 -6.42
CA THR A 24 7.99 -1.74 -6.27
C THR A 24 6.60 -1.11 -6.29
N ILE A 25 6.07 -0.77 -5.13
CA ILE A 25 4.75 -0.15 -4.93
C ILE A 25 3.63 -0.95 -5.64
N PRO A 26 3.40 -2.22 -5.26
CA PRO A 26 2.50 -3.12 -5.98
C PRO A 26 1.08 -2.57 -6.20
N ALA A 27 0.51 -1.90 -5.18
CA ALA A 27 -0.84 -1.32 -5.27
C ALA A 27 -0.95 -0.25 -6.38
N LEU A 28 0.10 0.56 -6.58
CA LEU A 28 0.11 1.56 -7.64
C LEU A 28 0.24 0.91 -9.03
N GLN A 29 1.06 -0.13 -9.15
CA GLN A 29 1.15 -0.92 -10.38
C GLN A 29 -0.20 -1.54 -10.75
N GLU A 30 -0.86 -2.16 -9.78
CA GLU A 30 -2.17 -2.79 -9.95
C GLU A 30 -3.21 -1.78 -10.45
N TYR A 31 -3.25 -0.61 -9.81
CA TYR A 31 -4.17 0.46 -10.18
C TYR A 31 -3.92 0.98 -11.61
N ILE A 32 -2.66 1.30 -11.94
CA ILE A 32 -2.32 1.82 -13.28
C ILE A 32 -2.60 0.78 -14.38
N PHE A 33 -2.28 -0.49 -14.11
CA PHE A 33 -2.56 -1.60 -15.03
C PHE A 33 -4.08 -1.75 -15.26
N ALA A 34 -4.88 -1.74 -14.21
CA ALA A 34 -6.32 -1.84 -14.29
C ALA A 34 -6.95 -0.62 -15.00
N LEU A 35 -6.47 0.58 -14.70
CA LEU A 35 -6.90 1.81 -15.39
C LEU A 35 -6.59 1.77 -16.88
N LYS A 36 -5.39 1.31 -17.27
CA LYS A 36 -5.00 1.17 -18.68
C LYS A 36 -5.82 0.11 -19.41
N LYS A 37 -6.19 -0.97 -18.71
CA LYS A 37 -7.06 -2.02 -19.24
C LYS A 37 -8.50 -1.50 -19.46
N GLU A 38 -9.01 -0.70 -18.54
CA GLU A 38 -10.36 -0.09 -18.63
C GLU A 38 -10.44 0.96 -19.73
N LEU A 39 -9.37 1.74 -19.89
CA LEU A 39 -9.27 2.81 -20.90
C LEU A 39 -8.06 2.58 -21.80
N PRO A 40 -8.11 1.68 -22.80
CA PRO A 40 -6.98 1.33 -23.66
C PRO A 40 -6.41 2.52 -24.45
N GLU A 41 -7.25 3.48 -24.86
CA GLU A 41 -6.83 4.65 -25.63
C GLU A 41 -6.24 5.78 -24.75
N LEU A 42 -6.40 5.70 -23.43
CA LEU A 42 -5.86 6.69 -22.53
C LEU A 42 -4.34 6.68 -22.56
N GLN A 43 -3.72 7.82 -22.88
CA GLN A 43 -2.29 7.98 -22.70
C GLN A 43 -1.94 8.12 -21.23
N ILE A 44 -1.07 7.23 -20.75
CA ILE A 44 -0.56 7.26 -19.39
C ILE A 44 0.96 7.47 -19.42
N THR A 45 1.42 8.48 -18.69
CA THR A 45 2.85 8.73 -18.46
C THR A 45 3.14 8.73 -16.97
N ILE A 46 4.19 8.00 -16.57
CA ILE A 46 4.62 7.87 -15.17
C ILE A 46 5.99 8.52 -15.03
N ILE A 47 6.10 9.57 -14.23
CA ILE A 47 7.39 10.19 -13.89
C ILE A 47 7.81 9.70 -12.51
N ALA A 48 8.86 8.87 -12.48
CA ALA A 48 9.38 8.24 -11.26
C ALA A 48 10.63 8.99 -10.76
N PHE A 49 10.52 9.66 -9.61
CA PHE A 49 11.53 10.62 -9.15
C PHE A 49 12.81 9.97 -8.63
N GLN A 50 12.71 8.93 -7.83
CA GLN A 50 13.82 8.36 -7.08
C GLN A 50 14.31 7.01 -7.60
N PHE A 51 13.38 6.14 -7.98
CA PHE A 51 13.59 4.79 -8.50
C PHE A 51 12.69 4.56 -9.72
N PRO A 52 13.14 3.86 -10.78
CA PRO A 52 14.38 3.07 -10.95
C PRO A 52 15.66 3.90 -11.02
N TYR A 53 16.82 3.22 -10.74
CA TYR A 53 18.15 3.85 -10.77
C TYR A 53 18.71 3.96 -12.20
N THR A 54 17.87 4.40 -13.12
CA THR A 54 18.19 4.68 -14.53
C THR A 54 17.54 5.98 -14.97
N LYS A 55 17.99 6.54 -16.09
CA LYS A 55 17.31 7.65 -16.80
C LYS A 55 16.75 7.21 -18.15
N LYS A 56 16.94 5.92 -18.51
CA LYS A 56 16.42 5.39 -19.76
C LYS A 56 14.91 5.24 -19.65
N LYS A 57 14.18 5.91 -20.54
CA LYS A 57 12.72 5.76 -20.66
C LYS A 57 12.39 4.37 -21.15
N TYR A 58 11.27 3.82 -20.71
CA TYR A 58 10.79 2.51 -21.13
C TYR A 58 9.26 2.49 -21.16
N ASN A 59 8.73 1.47 -21.81
CA ASN A 59 7.30 1.14 -21.78
C ASN A 59 7.04 0.10 -20.69
N TRP A 60 5.91 0.25 -20.01
CA TRP A 60 5.40 -0.69 -19.01
C TRP A 60 3.91 -0.88 -19.26
N HIS A 61 3.52 -2.05 -19.77
CA HIS A 61 2.12 -2.36 -20.12
C HIS A 61 1.40 -1.22 -20.87
N ASN A 62 2.02 -0.77 -21.97
CA ASN A 62 1.53 0.38 -22.78
C ASN A 62 1.43 1.71 -22.01
N CYS A 63 2.15 1.87 -20.92
CA CYS A 63 2.35 3.15 -20.22
C CYS A 63 3.78 3.63 -20.38
N ASN A 64 3.98 4.93 -20.65
CA ASN A 64 5.32 5.52 -20.76
C ASN A 64 5.91 5.78 -19.37
N VAL A 65 7.09 5.23 -19.06
CA VAL A 65 7.79 5.49 -17.79
C VAL A 65 9.04 6.33 -18.03
N ILE A 66 9.14 7.41 -17.28
CA ILE A 66 10.26 8.37 -17.32
C ILE A 66 10.91 8.43 -15.93
N PRO A 67 11.95 7.62 -15.67
CA PRO A 67 12.66 7.65 -14.41
C PRO A 67 13.68 8.80 -14.36
N LEU A 68 13.77 9.46 -13.20
CA LEU A 68 14.68 10.59 -12.98
C LEU A 68 15.96 10.21 -12.22
N ASN A 69 16.02 9.00 -11.64
CA ASN A 69 17.20 8.46 -10.95
C ASN A 69 17.69 9.33 -9.78
N GLY A 70 16.78 9.82 -8.94
CA GLY A 70 17.11 10.68 -7.81
C GLY A 70 17.87 9.98 -6.69
N LYS A 71 17.65 8.66 -6.49
CA LYS A 71 18.33 7.82 -5.49
C LYS A 71 18.17 8.33 -4.05
N ASN A 72 17.11 9.06 -3.75
CA ASN A 72 16.86 9.73 -2.46
C ASN A 72 18.00 10.66 -1.99
N LYS A 73 18.86 11.14 -2.92
CA LYS A 73 19.99 12.04 -2.58
C LYS A 73 19.50 13.47 -2.38
N LYS A 74 19.61 13.99 -1.15
CA LYS A 74 19.16 15.35 -0.77
C LYS A 74 19.71 16.44 -1.71
N LEU A 75 20.98 16.35 -2.07
CA LEU A 75 21.65 17.32 -2.96
C LEU A 75 21.10 17.34 -4.40
N LYS A 76 20.41 16.29 -4.83
CA LYS A 76 19.82 16.21 -6.17
C LYS A 76 18.38 16.70 -6.24
N LYS A 77 17.72 17.02 -5.13
CA LYS A 77 16.29 17.34 -5.12
C LYS A 77 15.92 18.43 -6.12
N ILE A 78 16.59 19.58 -6.09
CA ILE A 78 16.28 20.70 -6.99
C ILE A 78 16.47 20.30 -8.45
N GLN A 79 17.52 19.52 -8.76
CA GLN A 79 17.76 19.04 -10.13
C GLN A 79 16.61 18.10 -10.60
N ILE A 80 16.15 17.21 -9.72
CA ILE A 80 15.03 16.29 -9.99
C ILE A 80 13.72 17.07 -10.19
N TRP A 81 13.44 18.06 -9.35
CA TRP A 81 12.25 18.89 -9.48
C TRP A 81 12.25 19.67 -10.79
N ASN A 82 13.37 20.31 -11.14
CA ASN A 82 13.51 21.01 -12.42
C ASN A 82 13.36 20.04 -13.61
N ALA A 83 14.01 18.87 -13.55
CA ALA A 83 13.88 17.86 -14.60
C ALA A 83 12.43 17.40 -14.76
N ALA A 84 11.72 17.10 -13.67
CA ALA A 84 10.29 16.74 -13.70
C ALA A 84 9.44 17.86 -14.31
N PHE A 85 9.68 19.12 -13.90
CA PHE A 85 8.93 20.27 -14.42
C PHE A 85 9.15 20.48 -15.93
N GLN A 86 10.40 20.35 -16.43
CA GLN A 86 10.69 20.46 -17.87
C GLN A 86 10.06 19.31 -18.68
N ILE A 87 10.07 18.10 -18.12
CA ILE A 87 9.40 16.94 -18.74
C ILE A 87 7.89 17.19 -18.83
N LEU A 88 7.26 17.64 -17.75
CA LEU A 88 5.83 18.00 -17.75
C LEU A 88 5.52 19.06 -18.80
N LYS A 89 6.36 20.10 -18.92
CA LYS A 89 6.20 21.15 -19.94
C LYS A 89 6.23 20.58 -21.37
N LYS A 90 7.19 19.68 -21.63
CA LYS A 90 7.31 19.03 -22.93
C LYS A 90 6.10 18.13 -23.21
N LEU A 91 5.70 17.28 -22.29
CA LEU A 91 4.53 16.40 -22.43
C LEU A 91 3.25 17.20 -22.68
N ASN A 92 3.04 18.30 -21.95
CA ASN A 92 1.85 19.13 -22.11
C ASN A 92 1.80 19.89 -23.45
N ALA A 93 2.97 20.18 -24.03
CA ALA A 93 3.05 20.78 -25.37
C ALA A 93 2.81 19.76 -26.50
N GLU A 94 3.21 18.49 -26.31
CA GLU A 94 3.00 17.41 -27.26
C GLU A 94 1.55 16.91 -27.26
N LEU A 95 1.00 16.67 -26.06
CA LEU A 95 -0.39 16.30 -25.83
C LEU A 95 -0.86 16.91 -24.50
N PRO A 96 -1.86 17.82 -24.51
CA PRO A 96 -2.34 18.45 -23.29
C PRO A 96 -2.65 17.45 -22.18
N ILE A 97 -2.09 17.69 -21.00
CA ILE A 97 -2.30 16.85 -19.82
C ILE A 97 -3.70 17.13 -19.28
N SER A 98 -4.55 16.11 -19.29
CA SER A 98 -5.91 16.19 -18.74
C SER A 98 -5.90 16.19 -17.22
N ILE A 99 -5.10 15.29 -16.62
CA ILE A 99 -4.98 15.10 -15.17
C ILE A 99 -3.50 14.95 -14.79
N LEU A 100 -3.11 15.66 -13.75
CA LEU A 100 -1.85 15.43 -13.05
C LEU A 100 -2.16 14.78 -11.70
N HIS A 101 -1.62 13.59 -11.44
CA HIS A 101 -1.90 12.86 -10.21
C HIS A 101 -0.59 12.50 -9.49
N SER A 102 -0.42 13.06 -8.30
CA SER A 102 0.76 12.83 -7.46
C SER A 102 0.45 11.79 -6.38
N PHE A 103 1.41 10.92 -6.09
CA PHE A 103 1.38 10.03 -4.95
C PHE A 103 2.36 10.49 -3.89
N TRP A 104 1.92 10.44 -2.61
CA TRP A 104 2.50 11.05 -1.42
C TRP A 104 2.46 12.59 -1.43
N LEU A 105 2.05 13.14 -0.30
CA LEU A 105 2.18 14.58 0.00
C LEU A 105 3.65 14.89 0.29
N GLY A 106 4.44 14.91 -0.78
CA GLY A 106 5.89 15.06 -0.80
C GLY A 106 6.38 15.86 -2.00
N GLU A 107 7.56 15.54 -2.50
CA GLU A 107 8.16 16.22 -3.64
C GLU A 107 7.35 16.06 -4.93
N CYS A 108 6.67 14.93 -5.12
CA CYS A 108 5.79 14.71 -6.26
C CYS A 108 4.61 15.67 -6.23
N ALA A 109 3.94 15.80 -5.07
CA ALA A 109 2.86 16.76 -4.89
C ALA A 109 3.33 18.21 -5.02
N PHE A 110 4.54 18.52 -4.54
CA PHE A 110 5.12 19.86 -4.65
C PHE A 110 5.33 20.28 -6.11
N VAL A 111 6.01 19.45 -6.90
CA VAL A 111 6.21 19.73 -8.33
C VAL A 111 4.88 19.73 -9.10
N GLY A 112 4.00 18.76 -8.77
CA GLY A 112 2.67 18.67 -9.36
C GLY A 112 1.84 19.93 -9.13
N ASN A 113 1.80 20.44 -7.90
CA ASN A 113 1.06 21.65 -7.56
C ASN A 113 1.61 22.91 -8.26
N LEU A 114 2.95 23.07 -8.31
CA LEU A 114 3.58 24.19 -9.04
C LEU A 114 3.23 24.17 -10.52
N PHE A 115 3.26 22.97 -11.13
CA PHE A 115 2.96 22.83 -12.56
C PHE A 115 1.47 23.05 -12.84
N SER A 116 0.60 22.42 -12.05
CA SER A 116 -0.85 22.54 -12.12
C SER A 116 -1.31 24.00 -12.04
N ASN A 117 -0.83 24.75 -11.06
CA ASN A 117 -1.18 26.16 -10.88
C ASN A 117 -0.71 27.01 -12.09
N LYS A 118 0.47 26.72 -12.66
CA LYS A 118 1.01 27.48 -13.78
C LYS A 118 0.26 27.24 -15.08
N TYR A 119 -0.23 26.01 -15.30
CA TYR A 119 -0.85 25.61 -16.57
C TYR A 119 -2.36 25.37 -16.47
N ASN A 120 -2.95 25.65 -15.29
CA ASN A 120 -4.37 25.43 -14.99
C ASN A 120 -4.83 24.01 -15.29
N ILE A 121 -4.07 23.02 -14.79
CA ILE A 121 -4.35 21.60 -14.96
C ILE A 121 -4.88 21.03 -13.64
N LYS A 122 -5.91 20.19 -13.69
CA LYS A 122 -6.43 19.51 -12.51
C LYS A 122 -5.36 18.63 -11.87
N HIS A 123 -5.11 18.86 -10.57
CA HIS A 123 -4.12 18.13 -9.79
C HIS A 123 -4.76 17.40 -8.62
N ILE A 124 -4.47 16.11 -8.52
CA ILE A 124 -4.93 15.25 -7.44
C ILE A 124 -3.71 14.71 -6.70
N CYS A 125 -3.78 14.62 -5.38
CA CYS A 125 -2.72 14.02 -4.58
C CYS A 125 -3.28 12.92 -3.68
N THR A 126 -2.84 11.68 -3.89
CA THR A 126 -3.16 10.55 -3.01
C THR A 126 -2.13 10.41 -1.91
N LEU A 127 -2.62 10.43 -0.67
CA LEU A 127 -1.83 10.25 0.55
C LEU A 127 -1.56 8.75 0.73
N MET A 128 -0.29 8.34 0.73
CA MET A 128 0.07 6.93 0.66
C MET A 128 0.54 6.32 1.98
N GLY A 129 0.94 7.15 2.95
CA GLY A 129 1.56 6.61 4.15
C GLY A 129 1.73 7.63 5.27
N ARG A 130 2.96 7.74 5.75
CA ARG A 130 3.33 8.63 6.87
C ARG A 130 3.29 10.12 6.52
N ASP A 131 3.00 10.47 5.32
CA ASP A 131 2.80 11.83 4.82
C ASP A 131 1.62 12.56 5.50
N VAL A 132 0.72 11.83 6.14
CA VAL A 132 -0.36 12.39 6.98
C VAL A 132 0.11 12.93 8.33
N LYS A 133 1.37 12.73 8.71
CA LYS A 133 1.89 13.16 10.01
C LYS A 133 2.11 14.67 10.07
N LYS A 134 1.84 15.28 11.24
CA LYS A 134 1.95 16.72 11.51
C LYS A 134 3.31 17.36 11.17
N LYS A 135 4.39 16.56 11.16
CA LYS A 135 5.76 17.04 10.85
C LYS A 135 6.12 16.93 9.37
N ASN A 136 5.16 16.75 8.48
CA ASN A 136 5.43 16.75 7.04
C ASN A 136 5.79 18.16 6.57
N LEU A 137 7.04 18.36 6.11
CA LEU A 137 7.51 19.65 5.62
C LEU A 137 6.69 20.17 4.43
N TYR A 138 6.28 19.28 3.53
CA TYR A 138 5.55 19.66 2.32
C TYR A 138 4.15 20.19 2.63
N SER A 139 3.53 19.76 3.72
CA SER A 139 2.24 20.34 4.15
C SER A 139 2.31 21.81 4.55
N LYS A 140 3.53 22.31 4.85
CA LYS A 140 3.78 23.73 5.12
C LYS A 140 4.11 24.52 3.84
N LEU A 141 4.57 23.84 2.80
CA LEU A 141 4.98 24.45 1.52
C LEU A 141 3.85 24.43 0.48
N LEU A 142 2.81 23.63 0.71
CA LEU A 142 1.70 23.43 -0.19
C LEU A 142 0.41 24.02 0.38
N PRO A 143 -0.46 24.61 -0.44
CA PRO A 143 -1.78 25.08 -0.03
C PRO A 143 -2.74 23.88 0.10
N VAL A 144 -2.47 23.00 1.08
CA VAL A 144 -3.18 21.71 1.24
C VAL A 144 -4.69 21.85 1.35
N GLN A 145 -5.18 23.00 1.84
CA GLN A 145 -6.61 23.34 1.91
C GLN A 145 -7.27 23.54 0.54
N ASN A 146 -6.49 23.82 -0.51
CA ASN A 146 -6.97 24.05 -1.87
C ASN A 146 -6.62 22.89 -2.83
N MET A 147 -6.05 21.81 -2.30
CA MET A 147 -5.67 20.65 -3.11
C MET A 147 -6.76 19.57 -3.04
N LYS A 148 -7.03 18.90 -4.17
CA LYS A 148 -7.83 17.67 -4.16
C LYS A 148 -6.96 16.54 -3.58
N LEU A 149 -7.18 16.23 -2.31
CA LEU A 149 -6.46 15.19 -1.57
C LEU A 149 -7.32 13.94 -1.45
N ILE A 150 -6.69 12.78 -1.56
CA ILE A 150 -7.33 11.46 -1.41
C ILE A 150 -6.62 10.69 -0.30
N CYS A 151 -7.38 10.14 0.65
CA CYS A 151 -6.96 9.16 1.64
C CYS A 151 -7.32 7.75 1.19
N LEU A 152 -6.60 6.75 1.70
CA LEU A 152 -6.82 5.35 1.37
C LEU A 152 -7.80 4.64 2.32
N SER A 153 -8.03 5.21 3.51
CA SER A 153 -8.89 4.64 4.53
C SER A 153 -9.47 5.71 5.46
N SER A 154 -10.54 5.38 6.18
CA SER A 154 -11.10 6.22 7.23
C SER A 154 -10.10 6.47 8.36
N PHE A 155 -9.31 5.46 8.73
CA PHE A 155 -8.23 5.60 9.71
C PHE A 155 -7.21 6.65 9.28
N GLN A 156 -6.77 6.62 8.03
CA GLN A 156 -5.83 7.62 7.49
C GLN A 156 -6.46 9.00 7.42
N GLN A 157 -7.73 9.11 7.02
CA GLN A 157 -8.48 10.37 6.97
C GLN A 157 -8.60 11.01 8.36
N GLN A 158 -8.94 10.21 9.39
CA GLN A 158 -9.02 10.69 10.78
C GLN A 158 -7.67 11.22 11.29
N HIS A 159 -6.56 10.53 10.95
CA HIS A 159 -5.21 11.00 11.29
C HIS A 159 -4.86 12.29 10.55
N PHE A 160 -5.27 12.43 9.31
CA PHE A 160 -5.07 13.66 8.55
C PHE A 160 -5.91 14.80 9.14
N PHE A 161 -7.19 14.57 9.43
CA PHE A 161 -8.05 15.53 10.07
C PHE A 161 -7.51 16.03 11.41
N LYS A 162 -7.05 15.11 12.27
CA LYS A 162 -6.43 15.47 13.56
C LYS A 162 -5.22 16.40 13.41
N ASN A 163 -4.49 16.30 12.32
CA ASN A 163 -3.25 17.06 12.10
C ASN A 163 -3.44 18.34 11.30
N TYR A 164 -4.42 18.39 10.40
CA TYR A 164 -4.59 19.48 9.41
C TYR A 164 -5.99 20.06 9.38
N LEU A 165 -6.96 19.53 10.11
CA LEU A 165 -8.38 19.94 10.16
C LEU A 165 -9.06 19.87 8.77
N LEU A 166 -8.61 18.97 7.90
CA LEU A 166 -9.13 18.74 6.55
C LEU A 166 -9.59 17.29 6.43
N GLN A 167 -10.65 17.05 5.66
CA GLN A 167 -11.19 15.73 5.37
C GLN A 167 -11.03 15.42 3.87
N PRO A 168 -9.89 14.83 3.44
CA PRO A 168 -9.76 14.32 2.08
C PRO A 168 -10.80 13.25 1.76
N ASP A 169 -11.15 13.09 0.49
CA ASP A 169 -11.99 11.98 0.07
C ASP A 169 -11.29 10.63 0.31
N ILE A 170 -12.06 9.56 0.44
CA ILE A 170 -11.51 8.22 0.63
C ILE A 170 -11.67 7.42 -0.66
N ILE A 171 -10.54 6.97 -1.22
CA ILE A 171 -10.52 5.97 -2.28
C ILE A 171 -9.58 4.85 -1.85
N SER A 172 -10.15 3.73 -1.47
CA SER A 172 -9.40 2.55 -1.05
C SER A 172 -8.70 1.88 -2.21
N TRP A 173 -7.50 1.34 -1.96
CA TRP A 173 -6.88 0.41 -2.89
C TRP A 173 -7.68 -0.88 -2.98
N GLY A 174 -7.74 -1.45 -4.16
CA GLY A 174 -8.30 -2.77 -4.39
C GLY A 174 -7.25 -3.75 -4.90
N ILE A 175 -7.63 -5.00 -4.94
CA ILE A 175 -6.85 -6.10 -5.49
C ILE A 175 -7.60 -6.79 -6.63
N SER A 176 -6.86 -7.36 -7.57
CA SER A 176 -7.42 -8.22 -8.63
C SER A 176 -7.59 -9.64 -8.11
N LYS A 177 -8.83 -10.14 -8.13
CA LYS A 177 -9.15 -11.50 -7.68
C LYS A 177 -8.43 -12.60 -8.47
N THR A 178 -8.02 -12.32 -9.70
CA THR A 178 -7.37 -13.31 -10.59
C THR A 178 -5.99 -13.75 -10.11
N LYS A 179 -5.39 -13.05 -9.16
CA LYS A 179 -4.06 -13.37 -8.60
C LYS A 179 -4.11 -14.38 -7.45
N PHE A 180 -5.29 -14.71 -6.96
CA PHE A 180 -5.45 -15.52 -5.75
C PHE A 180 -5.86 -16.95 -6.08
N SER A 181 -5.11 -17.91 -5.54
CA SER A 181 -5.52 -19.30 -5.47
C SER A 181 -6.12 -19.57 -4.10
N LYS A 182 -7.38 -19.99 -4.07
CA LYS A 182 -8.04 -20.37 -2.81
C LYS A 182 -7.67 -21.82 -2.49
N THR A 183 -6.95 -22.04 -1.39
CA THR A 183 -6.71 -23.40 -0.89
C THR A 183 -7.66 -23.75 0.26
N LYS A 184 -8.20 -24.96 0.22
CA LYS A 184 -9.04 -25.50 1.31
C LYS A 184 -8.22 -26.00 2.49
N THR A 185 -6.94 -26.36 2.25
CA THR A 185 -6.08 -26.93 3.25
C THR A 185 -5.26 -25.86 3.95
N LYS A 186 -5.60 -25.54 5.20
CA LYS A 186 -4.85 -24.59 6.03
C LYS A 186 -3.75 -25.33 6.80
N THR A 187 -2.49 -25.13 6.41
CA THR A 187 -1.31 -25.78 7.00
C THR A 187 -0.56 -24.90 7.99
N ILE A 188 -0.85 -23.61 8.01
CA ILE A 188 -0.27 -22.60 8.90
C ILE A 188 -1.40 -22.12 9.81
N ASP A 189 -1.16 -22.12 11.12
CA ASP A 189 -2.18 -21.65 12.07
C ASP A 189 -2.21 -20.13 12.13
N ILE A 190 -1.04 -19.47 12.26
CA ILE A 190 -0.95 -18.00 12.32
C ILE A 190 0.17 -17.50 11.41
N ILE A 191 -0.12 -16.48 10.61
CA ILE A 191 0.85 -15.83 9.73
C ILE A 191 0.99 -14.34 10.06
N GLY A 192 2.23 -13.83 9.99
CA GLY A 192 2.56 -12.41 9.97
C GLY A 192 3.28 -12.05 8.68
N VAL A 193 2.92 -10.93 8.03
CA VAL A 193 3.50 -10.51 6.74
C VAL A 193 3.79 -9.02 6.74
N GLY A 194 5.03 -8.65 6.39
CA GLY A 194 5.41 -7.24 6.17
C GLY A 194 6.86 -6.93 6.50
N SER A 195 7.26 -5.69 6.25
CA SER A 195 8.61 -5.21 6.55
C SER A 195 8.91 -5.28 8.05
N LEU A 196 10.08 -5.79 8.42
CA LEU A 196 10.50 -5.94 9.81
C LEU A 196 11.05 -4.62 10.35
N ILE A 197 10.14 -3.73 10.69
CA ILE A 197 10.41 -2.38 11.21
C ILE A 197 9.61 -2.14 12.49
N PRO A 198 10.04 -1.22 13.39
CA PRO A 198 9.38 -0.98 14.68
C PRO A 198 7.87 -0.69 14.58
N LEU A 199 7.43 -0.07 13.48
CA LEU A 199 6.03 0.25 13.24
C LEU A 199 5.13 -1.00 13.18
N LYS A 200 5.66 -2.12 12.68
CA LYS A 200 4.94 -3.40 12.51
C LYS A 200 4.84 -4.19 13.81
N ASN A 201 5.69 -3.89 14.80
CA ASN A 201 5.67 -4.46 16.15
C ASN A 201 5.62 -6.00 16.18
N TYR A 202 6.53 -6.66 15.46
CA TYR A 202 6.60 -8.12 15.43
C TYR A 202 7.09 -8.74 16.74
N GLU A 203 7.62 -7.95 17.67
CA GLU A 203 7.85 -8.43 19.04
C GLU A 203 6.55 -8.87 19.70
N LEU A 204 5.48 -8.08 19.52
CA LEU A 204 4.14 -8.45 20.03
C LEU A 204 3.60 -9.70 19.33
N PHE A 205 3.85 -9.85 18.02
CA PHE A 205 3.50 -11.09 17.30
C PHE A 205 4.12 -12.31 17.97
N ILE A 206 5.44 -12.27 18.21
CA ILE A 206 6.18 -13.37 18.86
C ILE A 206 5.64 -13.64 20.27
N GLU A 207 5.34 -12.60 21.05
CA GLU A 207 4.78 -12.74 22.40
C GLU A 207 3.40 -13.40 22.39
N VAL A 208 2.53 -13.02 21.45
CA VAL A 208 1.22 -13.66 21.29
C VAL A 208 1.38 -15.15 20.94
N ILE A 209 2.27 -15.48 19.99
CA ILE A 209 2.54 -16.87 19.63
C ILE A 209 3.06 -17.66 20.83
N PHE A 210 3.98 -17.09 21.63
CA PHE A 210 4.51 -17.72 22.84
C PHE A 210 3.41 -18.06 23.84
N GLU A 211 2.50 -17.15 24.12
CA GLU A 211 1.40 -17.40 25.06
C GLU A 211 0.40 -18.46 24.54
N LEU A 212 0.14 -18.46 23.24
CA LEU A 212 -0.73 -19.46 22.60
C LEU A 212 -0.08 -20.85 22.64
N TYR A 213 1.22 -20.94 22.35
CA TYR A 213 1.98 -22.19 22.32
C TYR A 213 2.01 -22.92 23.69
N LYS A 214 1.92 -22.18 24.81
CA LYS A 214 1.82 -22.79 26.16
C LYS A 214 0.58 -23.69 26.34
N SER A 215 -0.47 -23.42 25.59
CA SER A 215 -1.76 -24.13 25.70
C SER A 215 -2.03 -25.12 24.57
N THR A 216 -1.46 -24.89 23.38
CA THR A 216 -1.74 -25.71 22.20
C THR A 216 -0.57 -25.62 21.21
N PRO A 217 -0.12 -26.74 20.62
CA PRO A 217 0.87 -26.68 19.53
C PRO A 217 0.39 -25.80 18.40
N ILE A 218 1.22 -24.84 17.97
CA ILE A 218 0.91 -23.87 16.91
C ILE A 218 2.03 -23.88 15.88
N ARG A 219 1.66 -23.78 14.61
CA ARG A 219 2.57 -23.52 13.49
C ARG A 219 2.38 -22.09 13.04
N ALA A 220 3.36 -21.24 13.35
CA ALA A 220 3.34 -19.85 12.94
C ALA A 220 4.38 -19.57 11.85
N GLN A 221 4.12 -18.59 11.01
CA GLN A 221 5.05 -18.14 9.99
C GLN A 221 5.17 -16.62 10.00
N LEU A 222 6.39 -16.10 9.85
CA LEU A 222 6.67 -14.69 9.71
C LEU A 222 7.41 -14.44 8.40
N ILE A 223 6.77 -13.67 7.49
CA ILE A 223 7.30 -13.32 6.17
C ILE A 223 7.70 -11.85 6.17
N GLY A 224 8.96 -11.58 5.83
CA GLY A 224 9.46 -10.22 5.67
C GLY A 224 10.95 -10.08 5.89
N GLU A 225 11.43 -8.89 5.58
CA GLU A 225 12.80 -8.42 5.80
C GLU A 225 12.78 -7.02 6.40
N GLY A 226 13.86 -6.66 7.11
CA GLY A 226 14.00 -5.32 7.68
C GLY A 226 15.00 -5.27 8.82
N ILE A 227 15.16 -4.05 9.36
CA ILE A 227 16.18 -3.72 10.36
C ILE A 227 16.00 -4.43 11.71
N GLU A 228 14.82 -4.97 12.01
CA GLU A 228 14.55 -5.70 13.25
C GLU A 228 14.76 -7.22 13.13
N LYS A 229 15.18 -7.73 11.97
CA LYS A 229 15.30 -9.17 11.71
C LYS A 229 16.12 -9.90 12.77
N GLU A 230 17.34 -9.46 13.00
CA GLU A 230 18.25 -10.11 13.97
C GLU A 230 17.67 -10.12 15.39
N LYS A 231 17.12 -8.98 15.82
CA LYS A 231 16.46 -8.84 17.12
C LYS A 231 15.28 -9.81 17.29
N LEU A 232 14.47 -9.95 16.25
CA LEU A 232 13.30 -10.84 16.25
C LEU A 232 13.74 -12.32 16.27
N GLN A 233 14.76 -12.69 15.52
CA GLN A 233 15.33 -14.03 15.54
C GLN A 233 15.93 -14.39 16.90
N GLU A 234 16.65 -13.47 17.53
CA GLU A 234 17.16 -13.64 18.89
C GLU A 234 16.01 -13.85 19.90
N LYS A 235 14.94 -13.04 19.80
CA LYS A 235 13.75 -13.21 20.67
C LYS A 235 13.09 -14.57 20.48
N ILE A 236 12.95 -15.07 19.25
CA ILE A 236 12.41 -16.41 18.95
C ILE A 236 13.26 -17.48 19.64
N LYS A 237 14.58 -17.38 19.52
CA LYS A 237 15.53 -18.32 20.16
C LYS A 237 15.43 -18.28 21.68
N ASN A 238 15.43 -17.09 22.29
CA ASN A 238 15.34 -16.93 23.75
C ASN A 238 14.04 -17.48 24.33
N LEU A 239 12.98 -17.60 23.54
CA LEU A 239 11.70 -18.17 23.93
C LEU A 239 11.54 -19.63 23.51
N ASN A 240 12.57 -20.27 22.92
CA ASN A 240 12.58 -21.65 22.40
C ASN A 240 11.43 -21.89 21.38
N LEU A 241 11.21 -20.91 20.47
CA LEU A 241 10.13 -20.97 19.47
C LEU A 241 10.63 -21.28 18.05
N GLU A 242 11.88 -21.70 17.86
CA GLU A 242 12.49 -21.96 16.53
C GLU A 242 11.74 -23.05 15.75
N ASN A 243 11.15 -24.02 16.45
CA ASN A 243 10.34 -25.07 15.86
C ASN A 243 8.86 -24.68 15.70
N THR A 244 8.45 -23.54 16.24
CA THR A 244 7.07 -23.03 16.23
C THR A 244 6.87 -21.91 15.20
N ILE A 245 7.85 -21.00 15.08
CA ILE A 245 7.80 -19.85 14.17
C ILE A 245 8.79 -20.06 13.03
N THR A 246 8.29 -20.31 11.83
CA THR A 246 9.11 -20.34 10.62
C THR A 246 9.34 -18.90 10.13
N PHE A 247 10.61 -18.51 10.06
CA PHE A 247 11.03 -17.22 9.56
C PHE A 247 11.52 -17.37 8.11
N THR A 248 10.74 -16.87 7.12
CA THR A 248 11.03 -17.14 5.70
C THR A 248 11.96 -16.12 5.06
N GLY A 249 12.10 -14.92 5.63
CA GLY A 249 12.65 -13.78 4.92
C GLY A 249 11.65 -13.19 3.90
N LEU A 250 12.17 -12.43 2.95
CA LEU A 250 11.36 -11.85 1.87
C LEU A 250 11.02 -12.93 0.84
N LEU A 251 9.75 -13.07 0.53
CA LEU A 251 9.26 -13.93 -0.56
C LEU A 251 8.77 -13.08 -1.73
N PRO A 252 8.78 -13.62 -2.97
CA PRO A 252 8.06 -13.07 -4.09
C PRO A 252 6.58 -12.87 -3.77
N TYR A 253 5.95 -11.86 -4.38
CA TYR A 253 4.56 -11.49 -4.06
C TYR A 253 3.60 -12.67 -4.21
N GLN A 254 3.66 -13.42 -5.30
CA GLN A 254 2.79 -14.56 -5.54
C GLN A 254 2.97 -15.68 -4.50
N GLU A 255 4.22 -15.98 -4.12
CA GLU A 255 4.51 -16.93 -3.06
C GLU A 255 3.99 -16.46 -1.71
N THR A 256 4.09 -15.15 -1.43
CA THR A 256 3.51 -14.55 -0.21
C THR A 256 2.00 -14.79 -0.15
N LEU A 257 1.28 -14.55 -1.26
CA LEU A 257 -0.17 -14.80 -1.33
C LEU A 257 -0.52 -16.28 -1.13
N GLU A 258 0.29 -17.18 -1.67
CA GLU A 258 0.13 -18.63 -1.47
C GLU A 258 0.30 -19.01 0.00
N GLN A 259 1.30 -18.45 0.70
CA GLN A 259 1.47 -18.70 2.14
C GLN A 259 0.30 -18.13 2.95
N VAL A 260 -0.17 -16.93 2.62
CA VAL A 260 -1.36 -16.33 3.25
C VAL A 260 -2.58 -17.24 3.05
N SER A 261 -2.77 -17.80 1.85
CA SER A 261 -3.90 -18.69 1.57
C SER A 261 -3.84 -20.01 2.37
N LYS A 262 -2.65 -20.46 2.78
CA LYS A 262 -2.45 -21.63 3.64
C LYS A 262 -2.62 -21.34 5.13
N ALA A 263 -2.76 -20.08 5.53
CA ALA A 263 -2.90 -19.68 6.92
C ALA A 263 -4.37 -19.65 7.36
N LYS A 264 -4.65 -20.03 8.61
CA LYS A 264 -5.97 -19.84 9.25
C LYS A 264 -6.19 -18.39 9.65
N VAL A 265 -5.16 -17.77 10.25
CA VAL A 265 -5.24 -16.44 10.84
C VAL A 265 -4.06 -15.59 10.40
N LEU A 266 -4.32 -14.39 9.88
CA LEU A 266 -3.37 -13.30 9.78
C LEU A 266 -3.37 -12.53 11.11
N LEU A 267 -2.27 -12.58 11.87
CA LEU A 267 -2.07 -11.73 13.03
C LEU A 267 -1.27 -10.50 12.63
N HIS A 268 -1.91 -9.32 12.69
CA HIS A 268 -1.31 -8.06 12.29
C HIS A 268 -1.16 -7.11 13.48
N THR A 269 0.07 -6.91 13.94
CA THR A 269 0.42 -6.19 15.16
C THR A 269 0.81 -4.73 14.96
N SER A 270 0.73 -4.22 13.73
CA SER A 270 1.15 -2.87 13.36
C SER A 270 0.43 -1.79 14.17
N SER A 271 1.16 -0.75 14.57
CA SER A 271 0.60 0.42 15.27
C SER A 271 0.03 1.48 14.34
N PHE A 272 0.30 1.39 13.04
CA PHE A 272 -0.20 2.31 12.02
C PHE A 272 -0.15 1.69 10.64
N GLU A 273 -1.25 1.75 9.92
CA GLU A 273 -1.38 1.49 8.49
C GLU A 273 -2.17 2.60 7.82
N SER A 274 -1.73 3.04 6.65
CA SER A 274 -2.55 3.95 5.84
C SER A 274 -3.70 3.22 5.19
N PHE A 275 -3.42 2.00 4.71
CA PHE A 275 -4.39 1.09 4.13
C PHE A 275 -4.18 -0.34 4.64
N GLY A 276 -2.97 -0.90 4.44
CA GLY A 276 -2.64 -2.27 4.80
C GLY A 276 -3.09 -3.26 3.72
N MET A 277 -2.36 -3.33 2.59
CA MET A 277 -2.69 -4.23 1.47
C MET A 277 -2.87 -5.68 1.88
N ILE A 278 -2.16 -6.13 2.91
CA ILE A 278 -2.28 -7.50 3.43
C ILE A 278 -3.70 -7.85 3.92
N PHE A 279 -4.53 -6.86 4.29
CA PHE A 279 -5.89 -7.10 4.74
C PHE A 279 -6.82 -7.57 3.61
N PRO A 280 -6.97 -6.83 2.48
CA PRO A 280 -7.74 -7.36 1.35
C PRO A 280 -7.15 -8.65 0.78
N GLU A 281 -5.83 -8.83 0.83
CA GLU A 281 -5.15 -10.05 0.41
C GLU A 281 -5.53 -11.25 1.31
N ALA A 282 -5.61 -11.07 2.62
CA ALA A 282 -6.06 -12.09 3.56
C ALA A 282 -7.55 -12.43 3.37
N ILE A 283 -8.41 -11.42 3.19
CA ILE A 283 -9.84 -11.63 2.91
C ILE A 283 -10.01 -12.46 1.64
N GLU A 284 -9.34 -12.10 0.54
CA GLU A 284 -9.45 -12.83 -0.72
C GLU A 284 -8.90 -14.26 -0.63
N SER A 285 -7.92 -14.47 0.26
CA SER A 285 -7.33 -15.78 0.56
C SER A 285 -8.17 -16.61 1.55
N ASN A 286 -9.34 -16.16 1.97
CA ASN A 286 -10.16 -16.76 3.02
C ASN A 286 -9.35 -17.00 4.32
N THR A 287 -8.56 -16.02 4.74
CA THR A 287 -7.75 -16.04 5.96
C THR A 287 -8.36 -15.08 6.97
N LEU A 288 -8.69 -15.56 8.16
CA LEU A 288 -9.23 -14.74 9.24
C LEU A 288 -8.21 -13.68 9.66
N ILE A 289 -8.67 -12.52 10.10
CA ILE A 289 -7.78 -11.42 10.49
C ILE A 289 -7.94 -11.12 11.98
N VAL A 290 -6.82 -11.01 12.67
CA VAL A 290 -6.72 -10.41 14.01
C VAL A 290 -5.78 -9.22 13.90
N SER A 291 -6.28 -8.01 14.20
CA SER A 291 -5.48 -6.80 14.10
C SER A 291 -5.93 -5.72 15.07
N LYS A 292 -5.09 -4.70 15.25
CA LYS A 292 -5.52 -3.41 15.76
C LYS A 292 -6.46 -2.70 14.78
N ASN A 293 -7.16 -1.69 15.28
CA ASN A 293 -8.00 -0.84 14.43
C ASN A 293 -7.15 0.15 13.62
N VAL A 294 -6.46 -0.36 12.59
CA VAL A 294 -5.56 0.41 11.72
C VAL A 294 -5.83 0.13 10.24
N GLY A 295 -5.61 1.09 9.38
CA GLY A 295 -5.74 0.91 7.92
C GLY A 295 -7.19 0.82 7.45
N CYS A 296 -7.46 -0.12 6.55
CA CYS A 296 -8.75 -0.28 5.89
C CYS A 296 -9.73 -1.20 6.62
N VAL A 297 -9.68 -1.21 7.95
CA VAL A 297 -10.56 -2.06 8.76
C VAL A 297 -12.02 -1.93 8.35
N VAL A 298 -12.63 -3.09 8.05
CA VAL A 298 -14.07 -3.25 7.87
C VAL A 298 -14.53 -4.30 8.88
N PRO A 299 -15.27 -3.92 9.94
CA PRO A 299 -15.74 -4.88 10.93
C PRO A 299 -16.60 -5.96 10.27
N THR A 300 -16.16 -7.22 10.36
CA THR A 300 -16.85 -8.40 9.85
C THR A 300 -16.63 -9.57 10.78
N GLU A 301 -17.39 -10.65 10.62
CA GLU A 301 -17.18 -11.90 11.38
C GLU A 301 -15.77 -12.48 11.19
N ASN A 302 -15.15 -12.17 10.06
CA ASN A 302 -13.83 -12.68 9.66
C ASN A 302 -12.68 -11.77 10.07
N TRP A 303 -12.96 -10.64 10.75
CA TRP A 303 -11.96 -9.68 11.19
C TRP A 303 -12.17 -9.26 12.64
N LEU A 304 -11.38 -9.83 13.53
CA LEU A 304 -11.42 -9.59 14.97
C LEU A 304 -10.47 -8.46 15.34
N LEU A 305 -10.99 -7.42 15.98
CA LEU A 305 -10.18 -6.30 16.47
C LEU A 305 -9.67 -6.59 17.88
N ALA A 306 -8.41 -6.25 18.13
CA ALA A 306 -7.74 -6.44 19.40
C ALA A 306 -6.63 -5.38 19.56
N GLU A 307 -6.68 -4.60 20.63
CA GLU A 307 -5.73 -3.50 20.88
C GLU A 307 -4.58 -3.90 21.81
N THR A 308 -4.86 -4.79 22.77
CA THR A 308 -3.87 -5.28 23.75
C THR A 308 -3.36 -6.68 23.38
N LYS A 309 -2.28 -7.08 24.04
CA LYS A 309 -1.72 -8.44 23.89
C LYS A 309 -2.74 -9.51 24.31
N GLU A 310 -3.40 -9.29 25.43
CA GLU A 310 -4.39 -10.20 26.02
C GLU A 310 -5.59 -10.37 25.08
N GLU A 311 -6.07 -9.26 24.50
CA GLU A 311 -7.13 -9.28 23.50
C GLU A 311 -6.69 -10.01 22.23
N MET A 312 -5.46 -9.82 21.76
CA MET A 312 -4.91 -10.53 20.60
C MET A 312 -4.82 -12.04 20.85
N ILE A 313 -4.39 -12.45 22.02
CA ILE A 313 -4.36 -13.87 22.42
C ILE A 313 -5.78 -14.45 22.38
N SER A 314 -6.75 -13.77 23.01
CA SER A 314 -8.15 -14.21 23.04
C SER A 314 -8.76 -14.26 21.62
N ALA A 315 -8.53 -13.23 20.81
CA ALA A 315 -9.01 -13.17 19.43
C ALA A 315 -8.39 -14.27 18.56
N CYS A 316 -7.09 -14.56 18.70
CA CYS A 316 -6.43 -15.65 17.99
C CYS A 316 -7.01 -17.02 18.41
N LYS A 317 -7.21 -17.28 19.71
CA LYS A 317 -7.86 -18.50 20.19
C LYS A 317 -9.25 -18.67 19.56
N LYS A 318 -10.07 -17.61 19.58
CA LYS A 318 -11.39 -17.61 18.96
C LYS A 318 -11.28 -17.87 17.44
N ALA A 319 -10.40 -17.16 16.73
CA ALA A 319 -10.23 -17.32 15.27
C ALA A 319 -9.78 -18.74 14.90
N LEU A 320 -8.86 -19.36 15.68
CA LEU A 320 -8.39 -20.72 15.45
C LEU A 320 -9.47 -21.78 15.69
N SER A 321 -10.50 -21.50 16.50
CA SER A 321 -11.63 -22.39 16.77
C SER A 321 -12.78 -22.29 15.75
N ILE A 322 -12.76 -21.24 14.90
CA ILE A 322 -13.79 -21.05 13.84
C ILE A 322 -13.58 -22.11 12.76
N SER A 323 -14.64 -22.82 12.40
CA SER A 323 -14.65 -23.69 11.23
C SER A 323 -14.41 -22.89 9.97
N PHE A 324 -13.59 -23.43 9.06
CA PHE A 324 -13.26 -22.75 7.81
C PHE A 324 -14.51 -22.42 7.00
N SER A 325 -14.69 -21.15 6.61
CA SER A 325 -15.74 -20.67 5.70
C SER A 325 -15.11 -20.24 4.39
N GLU A 326 -15.73 -20.59 3.26
CA GLU A 326 -15.19 -20.25 1.93
C GLU A 326 -15.68 -18.88 1.41
N ASN A 327 -16.57 -18.18 2.13
CA ASN A 327 -17.29 -17.02 1.60
C ASN A 327 -16.95 -15.72 2.34
N PHE A 328 -15.70 -15.28 2.23
CA PHE A 328 -15.34 -13.94 2.68
C PHE A 328 -15.70 -12.94 1.57
N ASN A 329 -16.51 -11.95 1.90
CA ASN A 329 -16.82 -10.87 0.99
C ASN A 329 -15.72 -9.80 1.06
N ASN A 330 -14.97 -9.64 -0.02
CA ASN A 330 -13.92 -8.63 -0.11
C ASN A 330 -14.48 -7.35 -0.76
N PRO A 331 -14.63 -6.25 -0.01
CA PRO A 331 -15.13 -4.99 -0.55
C PRO A 331 -14.06 -4.22 -1.35
N PHE A 332 -12.80 -4.65 -1.31
CA PHE A 332 -11.65 -3.96 -1.89
C PHE A 332 -11.28 -4.56 -3.25
N THR A 333 -12.03 -4.24 -4.29
CA THR A 333 -11.74 -4.70 -5.65
C THR A 333 -11.06 -3.61 -6.45
N ILE A 334 -10.16 -4.00 -7.37
CA ILE A 334 -9.41 -3.05 -8.19
C ILE A 334 -10.34 -2.28 -9.13
N GLU A 335 -11.41 -2.90 -9.61
CA GLU A 335 -12.43 -2.28 -10.45
C GLU A 335 -13.09 -1.09 -9.73
N LYS A 336 -13.43 -1.27 -8.45
CA LYS A 336 -14.01 -0.20 -7.63
C LYS A 336 -13.03 0.94 -7.37
N THR A 337 -11.73 0.63 -7.23
CA THR A 337 -10.69 1.65 -7.14
C THR A 337 -10.63 2.49 -8.40
N VAL A 338 -10.60 1.84 -9.58
CA VAL A 338 -10.57 2.52 -10.88
C VAL A 338 -11.83 3.38 -11.06
N GLU A 339 -13.02 2.83 -10.83
CA GLU A 339 -14.29 3.55 -10.91
C GLU A 339 -14.29 4.83 -10.06
N ASN A 340 -13.84 4.73 -8.81
CA ASN A 340 -13.84 5.87 -7.89
C ASN A 340 -12.82 6.95 -8.32
N TYR A 341 -11.63 6.57 -8.80
CA TYR A 341 -10.69 7.55 -9.35
C TYR A 341 -11.21 8.19 -10.64
N LEU A 342 -11.87 7.44 -11.51
CA LEU A 342 -12.48 8.00 -12.72
C LEU A 342 -13.56 9.04 -12.38
N LYS A 343 -14.39 8.82 -11.35
CA LYS A 343 -15.34 9.84 -10.86
C LYS A 343 -14.60 11.12 -10.48
N VAL A 344 -13.55 11.01 -9.69
CA VAL A 344 -12.75 12.18 -9.28
C VAL A 344 -12.05 12.84 -10.47
N TYR A 345 -11.63 12.09 -11.48
CA TYR A 345 -11.01 12.67 -12.68
C TYR A 345 -12.02 13.47 -13.53
N HIS A 346 -13.28 13.08 -13.51
CA HIS A 346 -14.36 13.74 -14.27
C HIS A 346 -15.02 14.93 -13.53
N GLU A 347 -14.87 15.07 -12.21
CA GLU A 347 -15.29 16.27 -11.46
C GLU A 347 -14.57 17.54 -11.97
#